data_54e7ccc49c9dcf9b4d28ec4f90846ee5
#
_entry.id   54e7ccc49c9dcf9b4d28ec4f90846ee5
#
_cell.length_a   1.000
_cell.length_b   1.000
_cell.length_c   1.000
_cell.angle_alpha   90.00
_cell.angle_beta   90.00
_cell.angle_gamma   90.00
#
_symmetry.space_group_name_H-M   'P 1'
#
loop_
_entity.id
_entity.type
_entity.pdbx_description
1 polymer ?
#
loop_
_entity_poly.entity_id
_entity_poly.type
_entity_poly.pdbx_seq_one_letter_code
_entity_poly.pdbx_strand_id
1 'polypeptide(L)'
;MEELHAKATSVAAKFLERRGYEVLGTEIDTDAGLVDILAIDDNEDIVLVDVTVSASPSEGHHVSSLSREQRECQAACLMAGELLTEHVDCTVRFDEISLVVVKDNRGFLRHHINCLGTMD
;
A
#
# COMPACT_ATOMS: atom_id res chain seq x y z
N MET A 1 12.33 10.71 -9.35
CA MET A 1 11.70 9.41 -9.06
C MET A 1 11.03 9.38 -7.69
N GLU A 2 11.71 9.84 -6.66
CA GLU A 2 11.11 9.89 -5.32
C GLU A 2 9.90 10.81 -5.25
N GLU A 3 9.94 11.95 -5.94
CA GLU A 3 8.80 12.85 -5.99
C GLU A 3 7.60 12.24 -6.68
N LEU A 4 7.83 11.47 -7.74
CA LEU A 4 6.76 10.81 -8.46
C LEU A 4 6.13 9.73 -7.59
N HIS A 5 6.95 8.97 -6.85
CA HIS A 5 6.46 7.96 -5.93
C HIS A 5 5.66 8.59 -4.78
N ALA A 6 6.15 9.70 -4.22
CA ALA A 6 5.45 10.41 -3.16
C ALA A 6 4.08 10.92 -3.63
N LYS A 7 4.02 11.46 -4.85
CA LYS A 7 2.76 11.90 -5.43
C LYS A 7 1.81 10.74 -5.67
N ALA A 8 2.34 9.62 -6.17
CA ALA A 8 1.56 8.42 -6.39
C ALA A 8 0.99 7.88 -5.08
N THR A 9 1.79 7.88 -4.01
CA THR A 9 1.35 7.46 -2.69
C THR A 9 0.22 8.36 -2.18
N SER A 10 0.33 9.67 -2.38
CA SER A 10 -0.71 10.61 -1.98
C SER A 10 -2.02 10.36 -2.75
N VAL A 11 -1.93 10.14 -4.06
CA VAL A 11 -3.09 9.82 -4.89
C VAL A 11 -3.73 8.51 -4.45
N ALA A 12 -2.91 7.51 -4.18
CA ALA A 12 -3.38 6.20 -3.73
C ALA A 12 -4.10 6.30 -2.39
N ALA A 13 -3.56 7.09 -1.45
CA ALA A 13 -4.19 7.29 -0.14
C ALA A 13 -5.57 7.92 -0.30
N LYS A 14 -5.70 8.94 -1.13
CA LYS A 14 -7.00 9.58 -1.39
C LYS A 14 -7.99 8.62 -2.04
N PHE A 15 -7.50 7.79 -2.95
CA PHE A 15 -8.32 6.76 -3.59
C PHE A 15 -8.88 5.80 -2.55
N LEU A 16 -8.05 5.35 -1.62
CA LEU A 16 -8.47 4.43 -0.56
C LEU A 16 -9.49 5.08 0.37
N GLU A 17 -9.28 6.35 0.73
CA GLU A 17 -10.23 7.08 1.57
C GLU A 17 -11.60 7.19 0.92
N ARG A 18 -11.63 7.42 -0.39
CA ARG A 18 -12.89 7.47 -1.14
C ARG A 18 -13.60 6.12 -1.18
N ARG A 19 -12.85 5.04 -1.01
CA ARG A 19 -13.43 3.70 -0.97
C ARG A 19 -13.80 3.24 0.44
N GLY A 20 -13.71 4.14 1.40
CA GLY A 20 -14.11 3.86 2.77
C GLY A 20 -12.99 3.34 3.66
N TYR A 21 -11.76 3.37 3.20
CA TYR A 21 -10.62 2.98 4.02
C TYR A 21 -10.22 4.14 4.93
N GLU A 22 -9.79 3.81 6.13
CA GLU A 22 -9.17 4.81 7.01
C GLU A 22 -7.66 4.70 6.84
N VAL A 23 -7.03 5.75 6.33
CA VAL A 23 -5.58 5.77 6.16
C VAL A 23 -4.95 6.20 7.48
N LEU A 24 -4.19 5.30 8.10
CA LEU A 24 -3.54 5.55 9.39
C LEU A 24 -2.20 6.27 9.23
N GLY A 25 -1.55 6.07 8.10
CA GLY A 25 -0.29 6.73 7.82
C GLY A 25 0.25 6.38 6.46
N THR A 26 1.21 7.18 6.00
CA THR A 26 1.89 6.96 4.72
C THR A 26 3.39 7.08 4.93
N GLU A 27 4.16 6.43 4.06
CA GLU A 27 5.63 6.49 4.07
C GLU A 27 6.21 6.20 5.47
N ILE A 28 5.78 5.07 6.04
CA ILE A 28 6.16 4.68 7.39
C ILE A 28 7.44 3.85 7.35
N ASP A 29 8.48 4.32 8.02
CA ASP A 29 9.74 3.58 8.15
C ASP A 29 9.59 2.45 9.15
N THR A 30 10.04 1.26 8.75
CA THR A 30 10.14 0.11 9.66
C THR A 30 11.53 -0.49 9.51
N ASP A 31 11.91 -1.33 10.45
CA ASP A 31 13.19 -2.06 10.36
C ASP A 31 13.23 -3.00 9.15
N ALA A 32 12.06 -3.34 8.62
CA ALA A 32 11.93 -4.21 7.45
C ALA A 32 11.72 -3.42 6.15
N GLY A 33 11.85 -2.09 6.19
CA GLY A 33 11.72 -1.21 5.04
C GLY A 33 10.54 -0.27 5.14
N LEU A 34 10.38 0.55 4.12
CA LEU A 34 9.33 1.57 4.06
C LEU A 34 7.99 0.94 3.69
N VAL A 35 6.96 1.26 4.45
CA VAL A 35 5.58 0.89 4.13
C VAL A 35 4.92 2.12 3.52
N ASP A 36 4.46 2.00 2.28
CA ASP A 36 3.91 3.15 1.57
C ASP A 36 2.62 3.66 2.20
N ILE A 37 1.66 2.78 2.47
CA ILE A 37 0.39 3.17 3.10
C ILE A 37 -0.02 2.09 4.10
N LEU A 38 -0.44 2.53 5.27
CA LEU A 38 -1.08 1.69 6.28
C LEU A 38 -2.52 2.17 6.41
N ALA A 39 -3.47 1.27 6.23
CA ALA A 39 -4.89 1.62 6.25
C ALA A 39 -5.71 0.54 6.94
N ILE A 40 -6.95 0.88 7.23
CA ILE A 40 -7.95 -0.05 7.74
C ILE A 40 -9.13 0.00 6.79
N ASP A 41 -9.56 -1.16 6.33
CA ASP A 41 -10.69 -1.21 5.40
C ASP A 41 -12.03 -1.15 6.15
N ASP A 42 -13.13 -1.21 5.41
CA ASP A 42 -14.48 -1.12 5.98
C ASP A 42 -14.87 -2.37 6.79
N ASN A 43 -14.11 -3.45 6.69
CA ASN A 43 -14.30 -4.64 7.53
C ASN A 43 -13.36 -4.67 8.74
N GLU A 44 -12.65 -3.56 8.97
CA GLU A 44 -11.68 -3.40 10.05
C GLU A 44 -10.44 -4.29 9.91
N ASP A 45 -10.14 -4.74 8.69
CA ASP A 45 -8.90 -5.44 8.40
C ASP A 45 -7.77 -4.42 8.25
N ILE A 46 -6.61 -4.77 8.79
CA ILE A 46 -5.40 -3.95 8.62
C ILE A 46 -4.84 -4.24 7.23
N VAL A 47 -4.58 -3.18 6.47
CA VAL A 47 -4.11 -3.30 5.09
C VAL A 47 -2.79 -2.55 4.93
N LEU A 48 -1.75 -3.28 4.53
CA LEU A 48 -0.49 -2.69 4.12
C LEU A 48 -0.51 -2.59 2.59
N VAL A 49 -0.38 -1.38 2.09
CA VAL A 49 -0.48 -1.12 0.65
C VAL A 49 0.88 -0.71 0.12
N ASP A 50 1.35 -1.43 -0.89
CA ASP A 50 2.55 -1.07 -1.63
C ASP A 50 2.13 -0.31 -2.88
N VAL A 51 2.78 0.82 -3.13
CA VAL A 51 2.47 1.68 -4.27
C VAL A 51 3.59 1.60 -5.28
N THR A 52 3.24 1.25 -6.51
CA THR A 52 4.19 1.28 -7.62
C THR A 52 3.71 2.29 -8.65
N VAL A 53 4.65 2.91 -9.34
CA VAL A 53 4.34 3.93 -10.34
C VAL A 53 5.19 3.70 -11.58
N SER A 54 4.55 3.85 -12.74
CA SER A 54 5.23 3.78 -14.03
C SER A 54 4.88 5.04 -14.82
N ALA A 55 5.86 5.59 -15.51
CA ALA A 55 5.67 6.78 -16.33
C ALA A 55 5.43 6.43 -17.81
N SER A 56 5.39 5.16 -18.15
CA SER A 56 5.23 4.71 -19.53
C SER A 56 4.11 3.69 -19.65
N PRO A 57 3.08 3.97 -20.47
CA PRO A 57 2.01 3.01 -20.70
C PRO A 57 2.49 1.69 -21.33
N SER A 58 3.60 1.72 -22.07
CA SER A 58 4.14 0.53 -22.72
C SER A 58 4.72 -0.46 -21.71
N GLU A 59 5.07 0.01 -20.51
CA GLU A 59 5.56 -0.85 -19.44
C GLU A 59 4.43 -1.50 -18.65
N GLY A 60 3.20 -0.97 -18.79
CA GLY A 60 2.06 -1.46 -18.04
C GLY A 60 2.19 -1.22 -16.56
N HIS A 61 1.43 -1.97 -15.77
CA HIS A 61 1.49 -1.88 -14.31
C HIS A 61 2.63 -2.73 -13.78
N HIS A 62 3.49 -2.11 -12.99
CA HIS A 62 4.60 -2.82 -12.35
C HIS A 62 4.08 -3.70 -11.22
N VAL A 63 4.77 -4.81 -11.00
CA VAL A 63 4.53 -5.67 -9.85
C VAL A 63 5.48 -5.23 -8.74
N SER A 64 5.02 -5.31 -7.51
CA SER A 64 5.85 -4.97 -6.35
C SER A 64 7.10 -5.83 -6.30
N SER A 65 8.23 -5.21 -5.95
CA SER A 65 9.49 -5.92 -5.73
C SER A 65 9.58 -6.55 -4.33
N LEU A 66 8.64 -6.24 -3.45
CA LEU A 66 8.65 -6.76 -2.09
C LEU A 66 8.24 -8.22 -2.06
N SER A 67 9.01 -9.04 -1.35
CA SER A 67 8.67 -10.44 -1.14
C SER A 67 7.59 -10.56 -0.07
N ARG A 68 6.93 -11.71 -0.04
CA ARG A 68 5.97 -12.02 1.03
C ARG A 68 6.63 -11.93 2.39
N GLU A 69 7.83 -12.50 2.53
CA GLU A 69 8.57 -12.48 3.79
C GLU A 69 8.84 -11.07 4.26
N GLN A 70 9.26 -10.18 3.37
CA GLN A 70 9.52 -8.79 3.72
C GLN A 70 8.25 -8.08 4.16
N ARG A 71 7.14 -8.33 3.47
CA ARG A 71 5.85 -7.74 3.83
C ARG A 71 5.36 -8.24 5.19
N GLU A 72 5.55 -9.53 5.47
CA GLU A 72 5.19 -10.09 6.77
C GLU A 72 6.04 -9.47 7.89
N CYS A 73 7.33 -9.23 7.64
CA CYS A 73 8.19 -8.55 8.60
C CYS A 73 7.76 -7.11 8.85
N GLN A 74 7.34 -6.41 7.79
CA GLN A 74 6.81 -5.05 7.92
C GLN A 74 5.56 -5.04 8.78
N ALA A 75 4.66 -6.00 8.56
CA ALA A 75 3.44 -6.12 9.35
C ALA A 75 3.76 -6.37 10.82
N ALA A 76 4.73 -7.26 11.11
CA ALA A 76 5.14 -7.53 12.49
C ALA A 76 5.69 -6.28 13.16
N CYS A 77 6.51 -5.49 12.45
CA CYS A 77 7.05 -4.23 12.97
C CYS A 77 5.93 -3.25 13.32
N LEU A 78 4.93 -3.14 12.45
CA LEU A 78 3.82 -2.22 12.67
C LEU A 78 2.91 -2.69 13.81
N MET A 79 2.69 -3.98 13.93
CA MET A 79 1.87 -4.54 15.02
C MET A 79 2.53 -4.34 16.38
N ALA A 80 3.86 -4.31 16.41
CA ALA A 80 4.61 -4.04 17.65
C ALA A 80 4.68 -2.55 17.97
N GLY A 81 4.32 -1.67 17.02
CA GLY A 81 4.41 -0.23 17.17
C GLY A 81 3.13 0.39 17.72
N GLU A 82 3.15 1.72 17.83
CA GLU A 82 2.04 2.47 18.44
C GLU A 82 0.83 2.66 17.53
N LEU A 83 1.05 2.62 16.20
CA LEU A 83 -0.04 2.90 15.25
C LEU A 83 -1.17 1.88 15.30
N LEU A 84 -0.86 0.65 15.70
CA LEU A 84 -1.82 -0.45 15.71
C LEU A 84 -2.15 -0.99 17.10
N THR A 85 -1.89 -0.21 18.16
CA THR A 85 -2.15 -0.66 19.54
C THR A 85 -3.61 -1.03 19.78
N GLU A 86 -4.54 -0.37 19.11
CA GLU A 86 -5.96 -0.61 19.27
C GLU A 86 -6.51 -1.70 18.35
N HIS A 87 -5.64 -2.30 17.52
CA HIS A 87 -6.06 -3.23 16.46
C HIS A 87 -5.37 -4.59 16.58
N VAL A 88 -5.17 -5.07 17.80
CA VAL A 88 -4.36 -6.28 18.06
C VAL A 88 -5.00 -7.58 17.57
N ASP A 89 -6.32 -7.61 17.45
CA ASP A 89 -7.03 -8.83 17.03
C ASP A 89 -7.53 -8.75 15.58
N CYS A 90 -6.95 -7.85 14.80
CA CYS A 90 -7.38 -7.64 13.42
C CYS A 90 -6.62 -8.53 12.45
N THR A 91 -7.27 -8.88 11.35
CA THR A 91 -6.63 -9.58 10.24
C THR A 91 -5.75 -8.60 9.47
N VAL A 92 -4.61 -9.07 9.00
CA VAL A 92 -3.70 -8.27 8.18
C VAL A 92 -3.78 -8.75 6.73
N ARG A 93 -3.93 -7.79 5.83
CA ARG A 93 -4.00 -8.06 4.39
C ARG A 93 -2.97 -7.19 3.68
N PHE A 94 -2.43 -7.70 2.58
CA PHE A 94 -1.44 -6.99 1.78
C PHE A 94 -2.04 -6.65 0.43
N ASP A 95 -2.12 -5.36 0.14
CA ASP A 95 -2.64 -4.86 -1.13
C ASP A 95 -1.54 -4.17 -1.91
N GLU A 96 -1.81 -3.96 -3.18
CA GLU A 96 -0.90 -3.22 -4.05
C GLU A 96 -1.72 -2.25 -4.89
N ILE A 97 -1.25 -1.02 -5.00
CA ILE A 97 -1.81 -0.05 -5.93
C ILE A 97 -0.73 0.29 -6.94
N SER A 98 -1.04 0.06 -8.21
CA SER A 98 -0.14 0.44 -9.28
C SER A 98 -0.75 1.60 -10.07
N LEU A 99 0.08 2.61 -10.34
CA LEU A 99 -0.32 3.79 -11.06
C LEU A 99 0.55 3.93 -12.31
N VAL A 100 -0.12 4.01 -13.46
CA VAL A 100 0.57 4.30 -14.71
C VAL A 100 0.23 5.74 -15.09
N VAL A 101 1.25 6.59 -15.10
CA VAL A 101 1.08 7.99 -15.46
C VAL A 101 1.26 8.12 -16.98
N VAL A 102 0.22 8.57 -17.65
CA VAL A 102 0.30 8.84 -19.09
C VAL A 102 0.74 10.31 -19.21
N LYS A 103 0.26 11.12 -19.98
CA LYS A 103 0.65 12.54 -20.03
C LYS A 103 -0.55 13.42 -19.68
N ASP A 104 -0.29 14.69 -19.40
CA ASP A 104 -1.33 15.70 -19.13
C ASP A 104 -2.18 15.37 -17.90
N ASN A 105 -1.53 14.91 -16.83
CA ASN A 105 -2.20 14.59 -15.57
C ASN A 105 -3.20 13.44 -15.67
N ARG A 106 -3.04 12.60 -16.68
CA ARG A 106 -3.85 11.40 -16.83
C ARG A 106 -3.07 10.18 -16.38
N GLY A 107 -3.77 9.24 -15.79
CA GLY A 107 -3.15 8.00 -15.36
C GLY A 107 -4.19 6.91 -15.17
N PHE A 108 -3.70 5.68 -15.02
CA PHE A 108 -4.51 4.51 -14.73
C PHE A 108 -4.10 3.98 -13.37
N LEU A 109 -5.08 3.77 -12.51
CA LEU A 109 -4.83 3.21 -11.18
C LEU A 109 -5.47 1.84 -11.13
N ARG A 110 -4.72 0.87 -10.62
CA ARG A 110 -5.22 -0.48 -10.38
C ARG A 110 -4.94 -0.86 -8.93
N HIS A 111 -5.98 -1.31 -8.25
CA HIS A 111 -5.90 -1.75 -6.87
C HIS A 111 -6.00 -3.27 -6.83
N HIS A 112 -4.93 -3.93 -6.42
CA HIS A 112 -4.89 -5.39 -6.26
C HIS A 112 -5.13 -5.72 -4.79
N ILE A 113 -6.34 -6.17 -4.49
CA ILE A 113 -6.74 -6.50 -3.13
C ILE A 113 -6.23 -7.89 -2.79
N ASN A 114 -5.59 -8.00 -1.62
CA ASN A 114 -5.06 -9.27 -1.12
C ASN A 114 -4.09 -9.91 -2.12
N CYS A 115 -3.12 -9.11 -2.57
CA CYS A 115 -2.22 -9.50 -3.67
C CYS A 115 -1.31 -10.69 -3.35
N LEU A 116 -1.15 -11.06 -2.08
CA LEU A 116 -0.38 -12.24 -1.68
C LEU A 116 -1.25 -13.49 -1.52
N GLY A 117 -2.55 -13.34 -1.73
CA GLY A 117 -3.49 -14.44 -1.57
C GLY A 117 -3.64 -14.88 -0.11
N THR A 118 -4.13 -16.10 0.08
CA THR A 118 -4.34 -16.66 1.42
C THR A 118 -3.00 -16.94 2.09
N MET A 119 -2.88 -16.51 3.33
CA MET A 119 -1.68 -16.73 4.15
C MET A 119 -1.81 -18.07 4.87
N ASP A 120 -1.65 -19.14 4.14
CA ASP A 120 -1.73 -20.49 4.73
C ASP A 120 -0.38 -20.96 5.23
#